data_4aad70941ab7c74f5f033ef45ffe642f
#
_entry.id   4aad70941ab7c74f5f033ef45ffe642f
#
_cell.length_a   1.000
_cell.length_b   1.000
_cell.length_c   1.000
_cell.angle_alpha   90.00
_cell.angle_beta   90.00
_cell.angle_gamma   90.00
#
_symmetry.space_group_name_H-M   'P 1'
#
loop_
_entity.id
_entity.type
_entity.pdbx_description
1 polymer ?
#
loop_
_entity_poly.entity_id
_entity_poly.type
_entity_poly.pdbx_seq_one_letter_code
_entity_poly.pdbx_strand_id
1 'polypeptide(L)'
;IMAARQVWSTPKEMRTGLVTLGRRALLRAAEHQGQLEQVEEELFRLSRLLLKQPELSLLLDDQSADPVAKRDLLAKVLYGKVTAVTEALALQVIGRPERNAIDDVNALSEYAAALRGHKVAVVTSANALTKAQHQTLATKLEGIYAYPMSLHTEVDPSLIGGAIIRVGYEVIDGSTSGKIARLRAQLV
;
A
#
# COMPACT_ATOMS: atom_id res chain seq x y z
N ILE A 1 10.06 15.59 21.12
CA ILE A 1 11.11 16.55 20.70
C ILE A 1 10.82 17.11 19.30
N MET A 2 10.33 16.30 18.35
CA MET A 2 9.97 16.80 17.00
C MET A 2 8.72 17.69 16.99
N ALA A 3 7.72 17.44 17.82
CA ALA A 3 6.51 18.24 17.91
C ALA A 3 6.76 19.69 18.34
N ALA A 4 7.79 19.93 19.14
CA ALA A 4 8.12 21.27 19.65
C ALA A 4 8.74 22.22 18.61
N ARG A 5 9.12 21.73 17.43
CA ARG A 5 9.69 22.53 16.33
C ARG A 5 8.73 22.79 15.18
N GLN A 6 7.54 22.19 15.17
CA GLN A 6 6.52 22.45 14.17
C GLN A 6 5.59 23.56 14.66
N VAL A 7 5.54 24.65 13.92
CA VAL A 7 4.58 25.73 14.12
C VAL A 7 3.31 25.34 13.37
N TRP A 8 2.25 24.96 14.11
CA TRP A 8 0.93 24.70 13.53
C TRP A 8 0.11 25.99 13.58
N SER A 9 -0.32 26.45 12.42
CA SER A 9 -1.07 27.69 12.28
C SER A 9 -2.56 27.53 12.62
N THR A 10 -3.07 26.29 12.54
CA THR A 10 -4.49 26.01 12.80
C THR A 10 -4.69 24.74 13.66
N PRO A 11 -5.83 24.65 14.41
CA PRO A 11 -6.17 23.44 15.16
C PRO A 11 -6.31 22.19 14.28
N LYS A 12 -6.64 22.37 12.99
CA LYS A 12 -6.70 21.28 12.00
C LYS A 12 -5.31 20.74 11.69
N GLU A 13 -4.36 21.62 11.41
CA GLU A 13 -2.96 21.25 11.17
C GLU A 13 -2.32 20.56 12.37
N MET A 14 -2.59 21.06 13.57
CA MET A 14 -2.15 20.43 14.82
C MET A 14 -2.67 19.00 14.94
N ARG A 15 -3.96 18.77 14.69
CA ARG A 15 -4.57 17.44 14.73
C ARG A 15 -3.97 16.50 13.69
N THR A 16 -3.83 16.97 12.46
CA THR A 16 -3.22 16.18 11.38
C THR A 16 -1.75 15.85 11.69
N GLY A 17 -1.01 16.82 12.22
CA GLY A 17 0.37 16.63 12.66
C GLY A 17 0.51 15.59 13.76
N LEU A 18 -0.37 15.62 14.79
CA LEU A 18 -0.37 14.62 15.86
C LEU A 18 -0.71 13.22 15.37
N VAL A 19 -1.68 13.09 14.46
CA VAL A 19 -2.03 11.83 13.80
C VAL A 19 -0.84 11.28 13.03
N THR A 20 -0.21 12.11 12.22
CA THR A 20 0.99 11.72 11.45
C THR A 20 2.14 11.30 12.35
N LEU A 21 2.37 12.02 13.46
CA LEU A 21 3.38 11.63 14.45
C LEU A 21 3.06 10.28 15.09
N GLY A 22 1.79 10.02 15.42
CA GLY A 22 1.35 8.73 15.96
C GLY A 22 1.60 7.58 14.97
N ARG A 23 1.24 7.76 13.69
CA ARG A 23 1.53 6.78 12.62
C ARG A 23 3.04 6.51 12.49
N ARG A 24 3.86 7.57 12.49
CA ARG A 24 5.32 7.46 12.45
C ARG A 24 5.88 6.73 13.67
N ALA A 25 5.37 7.02 14.86
CA ALA A 25 5.81 6.35 16.08
C ALA A 25 5.51 4.85 16.06
N LEU A 26 4.31 4.44 15.58
CA LEU A 26 3.95 3.04 15.42
C LEU A 26 4.87 2.31 14.42
N LEU A 27 5.14 2.94 13.26
CA LEU A 27 6.04 2.35 12.26
C LEU A 27 7.49 2.28 12.76
N ARG A 28 7.97 3.28 13.52
CA ARG A 28 9.28 3.21 14.15
C ARG A 28 9.36 2.15 15.26
N ALA A 29 8.28 1.92 16.00
CA ALA A 29 8.21 0.82 16.95
C ALA A 29 8.30 -0.54 16.25
N ALA A 30 7.59 -0.70 15.11
CA ALA A 30 7.70 -1.90 14.26
C ALA A 30 9.12 -2.10 13.71
N GLU A 31 9.81 -1.02 13.30
CA GLU A 31 11.20 -1.06 12.85
C GLU A 31 12.14 -1.58 13.95
N HIS A 32 12.01 -1.04 15.16
CA HIS A 32 12.80 -1.50 16.32
C HIS A 32 12.55 -2.97 16.70
N GLN A 33 11.34 -3.47 16.41
CA GLN A 33 10.96 -4.87 16.63
C GLN A 33 11.33 -5.78 15.46
N GLY A 34 11.89 -5.25 14.38
CA GLY A 34 12.20 -6.01 13.16
C GLY A 34 10.96 -6.47 12.38
N GLN A 35 9.79 -5.85 12.62
CA GLN A 35 8.51 -6.23 12.02
C GLN A 35 8.06 -5.30 10.88
N LEU A 36 8.88 -4.30 10.52
CA LEU A 36 8.47 -3.27 9.57
C LEU A 36 8.16 -3.83 8.18
N GLU A 37 8.89 -4.86 7.73
CA GLU A 37 8.61 -5.57 6.47
C GLU A 37 7.24 -6.27 6.49
N GLN A 38 6.96 -6.95 7.60
CA GLN A 38 5.67 -7.61 7.77
C GLN A 38 4.52 -6.59 7.80
N VAL A 39 4.68 -5.48 8.50
CA VAL A 39 3.69 -4.39 8.54
C VAL A 39 3.46 -3.79 7.15
N GLU A 40 4.52 -3.57 6.38
CA GLU A 40 4.44 -3.10 4.99
C GLU A 40 3.59 -4.04 4.12
N GLU A 41 3.91 -5.33 4.16
CA GLU A 41 3.21 -6.37 3.40
C GLU A 41 1.74 -6.52 3.82
N GLU A 42 1.45 -6.48 5.12
CA GLU A 42 0.09 -6.56 5.65
C GLU A 42 -0.76 -5.35 5.23
N LEU A 43 -0.20 -4.13 5.28
CA LEU A 43 -0.87 -2.92 4.81
C LEU A 43 -1.13 -2.97 3.30
N PHE A 44 -0.16 -3.44 2.52
CA PHE A 44 -0.34 -3.64 1.09
C PHE A 44 -1.48 -4.62 0.80
N ARG A 45 -1.47 -5.80 1.44
CA ARG A 45 -2.54 -6.80 1.28
C ARG A 45 -3.91 -6.25 1.68
N LEU A 46 -3.97 -5.44 2.74
CA LEU A 46 -5.21 -4.79 3.15
C LEU A 46 -5.72 -3.82 2.09
N SER A 47 -4.86 -2.99 1.51
CA SER A 47 -5.25 -2.08 0.42
C SER A 47 -5.80 -2.84 -0.79
N ARG A 48 -5.21 -4.00 -1.13
CA ARG A 48 -5.67 -4.87 -2.22
C ARG A 48 -6.99 -5.58 -1.90
N LEU A 49 -7.19 -5.99 -0.64
CA LEU A 49 -8.46 -6.54 -0.19
C LEU A 49 -9.58 -5.51 -0.31
N LEU A 50 -9.35 -4.28 0.13
CA LEU A 50 -10.32 -3.19 0.01
C LEU A 50 -10.64 -2.88 -1.47
N LEU A 51 -9.65 -2.91 -2.35
CA LEU A 51 -9.84 -2.70 -3.78
C LEU A 51 -10.70 -3.81 -4.42
N LYS A 52 -10.54 -5.06 -3.98
CA LYS A 52 -11.30 -6.23 -4.46
C LYS A 52 -12.70 -6.34 -3.85
N GLN A 53 -12.96 -5.63 -2.76
CA GLN A 53 -14.24 -5.65 -2.02
C GLN A 53 -14.85 -4.23 -1.99
N PRO A 54 -15.45 -3.74 -3.11
CA PRO A 54 -15.97 -2.38 -3.20
C PRO A 54 -17.02 -2.06 -2.15
N GLU A 55 -17.86 -3.03 -1.78
CA GLU A 55 -18.89 -2.84 -0.75
C GLU A 55 -18.27 -2.53 0.62
N LEU A 56 -17.20 -3.26 0.99
CA LEU A 56 -16.48 -3.01 2.24
C LEU A 56 -15.82 -1.62 2.21
N SER A 57 -15.18 -1.27 1.10
CA SER A 57 -14.53 0.02 0.92
C SER A 57 -15.53 1.18 1.05
N LEU A 58 -16.69 1.09 0.38
CA LEU A 58 -17.76 2.08 0.47
C LEU A 58 -18.30 2.23 1.90
N LEU A 59 -18.50 1.12 2.62
CA LEU A 59 -18.93 1.15 4.01
C LEU A 59 -17.90 1.84 4.93
N LEU A 60 -16.62 1.61 4.71
CA LEU A 60 -15.56 2.24 5.49
C LEU A 60 -15.41 3.73 5.17
N ASP A 61 -15.66 4.14 3.93
CA ASP A 61 -15.58 5.53 3.48
C ASP A 61 -16.86 6.34 3.76
N ASP A 62 -17.97 5.69 4.10
CA ASP A 62 -19.23 6.37 4.41
C ASP A 62 -19.10 7.25 5.64
N GLN A 63 -19.13 8.57 5.46
CA GLN A 63 -19.01 9.56 6.52
C GLN A 63 -20.26 9.64 7.43
N SER A 64 -21.39 9.09 6.98
CA SER A 64 -22.63 9.06 7.77
C SER A 64 -22.70 7.87 8.74
N ALA A 65 -21.90 6.82 8.50
CA ALA A 65 -21.87 5.63 9.33
C ALA A 65 -21.13 5.88 10.64
N ASP A 66 -21.58 5.22 11.72
CA ASP A 66 -20.96 5.32 13.04
C ASP A 66 -19.47 4.91 12.99
N PRO A 67 -18.56 5.80 13.43
CA PRO A 67 -17.13 5.50 13.45
C PRO A 67 -16.76 4.27 14.31
N VAL A 68 -17.53 3.99 15.37
CA VAL A 68 -17.30 2.81 16.23
C VAL A 68 -17.64 1.54 15.47
N ALA A 69 -18.81 1.51 14.80
CA ALA A 69 -19.23 0.35 14.01
C ALA A 69 -18.26 0.03 12.88
N LYS A 70 -17.70 1.04 12.18
CA LYS A 70 -16.68 0.85 11.16
C LYS A 70 -15.39 0.23 11.72
N ARG A 71 -14.94 0.72 12.86
CA ARG A 71 -13.75 0.18 13.53
C ARG A 71 -13.95 -1.25 13.97
N ASP A 72 -15.11 -1.56 14.57
CA ASP A 72 -15.45 -2.92 15.00
C ASP A 72 -15.53 -3.89 13.81
N LEU A 73 -16.10 -3.45 12.68
CA LEU A 73 -16.13 -4.22 11.45
C LEU A 73 -14.72 -4.54 10.96
N LEU A 74 -13.86 -3.52 10.84
CA LEU A 74 -12.49 -3.71 10.37
C LEU A 74 -11.68 -4.54 11.37
N ALA A 75 -11.81 -4.31 12.67
CA ALA A 75 -11.14 -5.09 13.70
C ALA A 75 -11.49 -6.59 13.58
N LYS A 76 -12.77 -6.94 13.34
CA LYS A 76 -13.19 -8.33 13.12
C LYS A 76 -12.56 -8.95 11.87
N VAL A 77 -12.40 -8.16 10.79
CA VAL A 77 -11.77 -8.62 9.55
C VAL A 77 -10.28 -8.88 9.75
N LEU A 78 -9.61 -8.06 10.55
CA LEU A 78 -8.16 -8.10 10.79
C LEU A 78 -7.76 -9.05 11.92
N TYR A 79 -8.68 -9.36 12.84
CA TYR A 79 -8.40 -10.13 14.05
C TYR A 79 -7.61 -11.42 13.78
N GLY A 80 -6.45 -11.54 14.42
CA GLY A 80 -5.55 -12.69 14.30
C GLY A 80 -4.88 -12.88 12.93
N LYS A 81 -5.05 -11.94 11.99
CA LYS A 81 -4.49 -12.05 10.63
C LYS A 81 -3.34 -11.08 10.37
N VAL A 82 -3.21 -10.06 11.19
CA VAL A 82 -2.21 -9.01 11.06
C VAL A 82 -1.54 -8.73 12.39
N THR A 83 -0.39 -8.04 12.36
CA THR A 83 0.29 -7.57 13.57
C THR A 83 -0.55 -6.49 14.28
N ALA A 84 -0.33 -6.34 15.59
CA ALA A 84 -1.00 -5.31 16.38
C ALA A 84 -0.71 -3.89 15.86
N VAL A 85 0.48 -3.67 15.29
CA VAL A 85 0.84 -2.37 14.69
C VAL A 85 0.03 -2.12 13.43
N THR A 86 -0.11 -3.09 12.55
CA THR A 86 -0.94 -2.99 11.33
C THR A 86 -2.40 -2.75 11.69
N GLU A 87 -2.94 -3.48 12.66
CA GLU A 87 -4.31 -3.28 13.14
C GLU A 87 -4.51 -1.85 13.67
N ALA A 88 -3.62 -1.36 14.52
CA ALA A 88 -3.69 -0.01 15.08
C ALA A 88 -3.63 1.07 13.97
N LEU A 89 -2.75 0.90 12.97
CA LEU A 89 -2.63 1.82 11.84
C LEU A 89 -3.89 1.81 10.97
N ALA A 90 -4.42 0.63 10.64
CA ALA A 90 -5.63 0.49 9.83
C ALA A 90 -6.86 1.09 10.53
N LEU A 91 -7.07 0.79 11.82
CA LEU A 91 -8.17 1.35 12.61
C LEU A 91 -8.07 2.88 12.74
N GLN A 92 -6.85 3.41 12.79
CA GLN A 92 -6.63 4.83 12.86
C GLN A 92 -6.97 5.53 11.53
N VAL A 93 -6.63 4.93 10.39
CA VAL A 93 -6.98 5.43 9.05
C VAL A 93 -8.50 5.51 8.91
N ILE A 94 -9.22 4.42 9.24
CA ILE A 94 -10.69 4.38 9.12
C ILE A 94 -11.36 5.35 10.08
N GLY A 95 -10.80 5.55 11.27
CA GLY A 95 -11.32 6.53 12.23
C GLY A 95 -11.08 7.99 11.83
N ARG A 96 -10.10 8.25 10.96
CA ARG A 96 -9.71 9.61 10.50
C ARG A 96 -9.12 9.54 9.10
N PRO A 97 -9.94 9.32 8.07
CA PRO A 97 -9.47 9.27 6.70
C PRO A 97 -8.99 10.66 6.25
N GLU A 98 -7.93 10.70 5.46
CA GLU A 98 -7.45 11.91 4.79
C GLU A 98 -8.02 12.00 3.37
N ARG A 99 -8.12 10.86 2.67
CA ARG A 99 -8.71 10.71 1.33
C ARG A 99 -9.79 9.64 1.37
N ASN A 100 -9.41 8.41 1.13
CA ASN A 100 -10.26 7.23 1.24
C ASN A 100 -9.48 6.07 1.86
N ALA A 101 -10.17 5.02 2.29
CA ALA A 101 -9.57 3.91 2.99
C ALA A 101 -8.45 3.22 2.17
N ILE A 102 -8.66 3.03 0.88
CA ILE A 102 -7.69 2.36 -0.01
C ILE A 102 -6.42 3.18 -0.14
N ASP A 103 -6.55 4.46 -0.50
CA ASP A 103 -5.41 5.36 -0.73
C ASP A 103 -4.61 5.60 0.56
N ASP A 104 -5.30 5.77 1.68
CA ASP A 104 -4.67 6.04 2.96
C ASP A 104 -3.91 4.82 3.49
N VAL A 105 -4.45 3.61 3.33
CA VAL A 105 -3.75 2.36 3.69
C VAL A 105 -2.57 2.13 2.75
N ASN A 106 -2.73 2.37 1.45
CA ASN A 106 -1.63 2.25 0.48
C ASN A 106 -0.49 3.22 0.80
N ALA A 107 -0.80 4.47 1.13
CA ALA A 107 0.19 5.47 1.53
C ALA A 107 0.97 5.07 2.80
N LEU A 108 0.35 4.35 3.74
CA LEU A 108 1.04 3.80 4.91
C LEU A 108 2.01 2.67 4.53
N SER A 109 1.63 1.80 3.59
CA SER A 109 2.52 0.76 3.06
C SER A 109 3.74 1.37 2.37
N GLU A 110 3.52 2.36 1.49
CA GLU A 110 4.62 3.10 0.84
C GLU A 110 5.54 3.81 1.85
N TYR A 111 4.96 4.38 2.90
CA TYR A 111 5.74 5.01 3.95
C TYR A 111 6.56 4.01 4.77
N ALA A 112 6.00 2.82 5.05
CA ALA A 112 6.74 1.73 5.71
C ALA A 112 7.93 1.27 4.86
N ALA A 113 7.73 1.10 3.54
CA ALA A 113 8.81 0.80 2.60
C ALA A 113 9.90 1.89 2.59
N ALA A 114 9.48 3.17 2.53
CA ALA A 114 10.41 4.30 2.54
C ALA A 114 11.26 4.37 3.82
N LEU A 115 10.71 3.98 4.98
CA LEU A 115 11.48 3.87 6.23
C LEU A 115 12.57 2.80 6.17
N ARG A 116 12.36 1.74 5.38
CA ARG A 116 13.38 0.72 5.10
C ARG A 116 14.37 1.15 4.02
N GLY A 117 14.22 2.33 3.45
CA GLY A 117 14.99 2.81 2.30
C GLY A 117 14.61 2.13 1.00
N HIS A 118 13.44 1.49 0.91
CA HIS A 118 12.93 0.80 -0.28
C HIS A 118 11.90 1.64 -1.02
N LYS A 119 11.79 1.41 -2.34
CA LYS A 119 10.65 1.87 -3.14
C LYS A 119 9.73 0.69 -3.43
N VAL A 120 8.43 0.96 -3.45
CA VAL A 120 7.43 -0.05 -3.77
C VAL A 120 7.30 -0.23 -5.28
N ALA A 121 7.36 -1.48 -5.74
CA ALA A 121 6.99 -1.88 -7.09
C ALA A 121 5.84 -2.88 -7.03
N VAL A 122 4.74 -2.60 -7.70
CA VAL A 122 3.61 -3.52 -7.85
C VAL A 122 3.73 -4.21 -9.21
N VAL A 123 3.82 -5.54 -9.19
CA VAL A 123 3.99 -6.38 -10.37
C VAL A 123 2.72 -7.20 -10.59
N THR A 124 1.93 -6.85 -11.59
CA THR A 124 0.76 -7.62 -12.01
C THR A 124 1.15 -8.55 -13.15
N SER A 125 1.00 -9.85 -12.98
CA SER A 125 1.39 -10.87 -13.96
C SER A 125 0.26 -11.86 -14.24
N ALA A 126 0.27 -12.50 -15.41
CA ALA A 126 -0.76 -13.49 -15.78
C ALA A 126 -0.77 -14.72 -14.87
N ASN A 127 0.40 -15.10 -14.34
CA ASN A 127 0.60 -16.22 -13.44
C ASN A 127 1.48 -15.80 -12.26
N ALA A 128 1.39 -16.54 -11.16
CA ALA A 128 2.25 -16.29 -10.00
C ALA A 128 3.73 -16.39 -10.38
N LEU A 129 4.52 -15.43 -9.95
CA LEU A 129 5.96 -15.43 -10.17
C LEU A 129 6.64 -16.49 -9.30
N THR A 130 7.58 -17.22 -9.88
CA THR A 130 8.48 -18.08 -9.11
C THR A 130 9.44 -17.24 -8.27
N LYS A 131 10.01 -17.82 -7.19
CA LYS A 131 11.01 -17.13 -6.37
C LYS A 131 12.20 -16.60 -7.19
N ALA A 132 12.66 -17.38 -8.16
CA ALA A 132 13.77 -16.99 -9.05
C ALA A 132 13.39 -15.78 -9.94
N GLN A 133 12.18 -15.78 -10.50
CA GLN A 133 11.69 -14.66 -11.31
C GLN A 133 11.53 -13.40 -10.46
N HIS A 134 10.96 -13.53 -9.24
CA HIS A 134 10.81 -12.43 -8.30
C HIS A 134 12.18 -11.80 -7.99
N GLN A 135 13.17 -12.61 -7.64
CA GLN A 135 14.51 -12.15 -7.30
C GLN A 135 15.24 -11.50 -8.50
N THR A 136 15.14 -12.09 -9.69
CA THR A 136 15.70 -11.51 -10.91
C THR A 136 15.06 -10.16 -11.25
N LEU A 137 13.75 -10.05 -11.06
CA LEU A 137 13.02 -8.82 -11.32
C LEU A 137 13.40 -7.73 -10.32
N ALA A 138 13.51 -8.07 -9.02
CA ALA A 138 13.98 -7.15 -7.98
C ALA A 138 15.35 -6.57 -8.35
N THR A 139 16.32 -7.41 -8.62
CA THR A 139 17.68 -6.97 -8.99
C THR A 139 17.70 -6.08 -10.24
N LYS A 140 16.89 -6.39 -11.25
CA LYS A 140 16.79 -5.54 -12.45
C LYS A 140 16.18 -4.18 -12.16
N LEU A 141 15.12 -4.12 -11.36
CA LEU A 141 14.48 -2.86 -10.96
C LEU A 141 15.42 -2.03 -10.09
N GLU A 142 16.12 -2.65 -9.15
CA GLU A 142 17.15 -1.99 -8.35
C GLU A 142 18.24 -1.35 -9.21
N GLY A 143 18.68 -2.06 -10.27
CA GLY A 143 19.64 -1.51 -11.24
C GLY A 143 19.09 -0.33 -12.05
N ILE A 144 17.80 -0.34 -12.39
CA ILE A 144 17.16 0.74 -13.16
C ILE A 144 16.91 1.98 -12.28
N TYR A 145 16.38 1.77 -11.08
CA TYR A 145 15.95 2.86 -10.20
C TYR A 145 17.01 3.30 -9.20
N ALA A 146 18.13 2.58 -9.09
CA ALA A 146 19.22 2.82 -8.14
C ALA A 146 18.75 2.87 -6.66
N TYR A 147 17.70 2.13 -6.34
CA TYR A 147 17.13 1.98 -4.99
C TYR A 147 16.75 0.53 -4.73
N PRO A 148 16.87 0.05 -3.48
CA PRO A 148 16.26 -1.22 -3.09
C PRO A 148 14.75 -1.22 -3.34
N MET A 149 14.22 -2.35 -3.80
CA MET A 149 12.82 -2.45 -4.22
C MET A 149 12.05 -3.44 -3.35
N SER A 150 10.91 -3.00 -2.81
CA SER A 150 9.89 -3.90 -2.25
C SER A 150 8.94 -4.31 -3.36
N LEU A 151 8.98 -5.58 -3.79
CA LEU A 151 8.13 -6.11 -4.85
C LEU A 151 6.87 -6.74 -4.25
N HIS A 152 5.73 -6.18 -4.58
CA HIS A 152 4.43 -6.80 -4.33
C HIS A 152 3.89 -7.39 -5.63
N THR A 153 3.48 -8.66 -5.57
CA THR A 153 3.04 -9.39 -6.77
C THR A 153 1.54 -9.67 -6.74
N GLU A 154 0.90 -9.44 -7.87
CA GLU A 154 -0.51 -9.72 -8.10
C GLU A 154 -0.68 -10.62 -9.32
N VAL A 155 -1.72 -11.45 -9.30
CA VAL A 155 -2.05 -12.32 -10.45
C VAL A 155 -3.33 -11.80 -11.10
N ASP A 156 -3.22 -11.52 -12.40
CA ASP A 156 -4.33 -11.16 -13.26
C ASP A 156 -4.28 -11.98 -14.56
N PRO A 157 -5.08 -13.05 -14.65
CA PRO A 157 -5.09 -13.91 -15.83
C PRO A 157 -5.50 -13.22 -17.12
N SER A 158 -6.17 -12.05 -17.04
CA SER A 158 -6.61 -11.29 -18.23
C SER A 158 -5.44 -10.75 -19.07
N LEU A 159 -4.22 -10.70 -18.50
CA LEU A 159 -3.03 -10.26 -19.21
C LEU A 159 -2.54 -11.25 -20.28
N ILE A 160 -3.07 -12.48 -20.29
CA ILE A 160 -2.68 -13.59 -21.20
C ILE A 160 -1.23 -14.01 -20.98
N GLY A 161 -0.29 -13.09 -20.76
CA GLY A 161 1.13 -13.31 -20.51
C GLY A 161 1.88 -12.01 -20.26
N GLY A 162 3.14 -12.14 -19.79
CA GLY A 162 3.97 -11.02 -19.42
C GLY A 162 3.59 -10.41 -18.08
N ALA A 163 3.99 -9.16 -17.84
CA ALA A 163 3.69 -8.44 -16.59
C ALA A 163 3.57 -6.93 -16.83
N ILE A 164 2.79 -6.29 -15.97
CA ILE A 164 2.73 -4.83 -15.82
C ILE A 164 3.42 -4.50 -14.51
N ILE A 165 4.35 -3.55 -14.52
CA ILE A 165 5.09 -3.11 -13.35
C ILE A 165 4.76 -1.65 -13.10
N ARG A 166 4.39 -1.32 -11.86
CA ARG A 166 4.14 0.06 -11.42
C ARG A 166 5.11 0.43 -10.32
N VAL A 167 5.80 1.55 -10.51
CA VAL A 167 6.70 2.14 -9.51
C VAL A 167 6.29 3.59 -9.32
N GLY A 168 5.59 3.89 -8.24
CA GLY A 168 4.95 5.18 -8.06
C GLY A 168 3.97 5.51 -9.20
N TYR A 169 4.23 6.57 -9.94
CA TYR A 169 3.39 6.98 -11.10
C TYR A 169 3.83 6.36 -12.43
N GLU A 170 4.97 5.70 -12.46
CA GLU A 170 5.50 5.08 -13.68
C GLU A 170 4.90 3.69 -13.89
N VAL A 171 4.49 3.41 -15.13
CA VAL A 171 3.92 2.12 -15.53
C VAL A 171 4.73 1.54 -16.69
N ILE A 172 5.29 0.37 -16.50
CA ILE A 172 6.01 -0.41 -17.52
C ILE A 172 5.10 -1.56 -17.92
N ASP A 173 4.47 -1.45 -19.09
CA ASP A 173 3.60 -2.50 -19.63
C ASP A 173 4.38 -3.43 -20.58
N GLY A 174 4.76 -4.59 -20.04
CA GLY A 174 5.36 -5.71 -20.77
C GLY A 174 4.37 -6.85 -21.08
N SER A 175 3.07 -6.64 -20.89
CA SER A 175 2.05 -7.67 -21.09
C SER A 175 1.85 -8.03 -22.57
N THR A 176 1.38 -9.24 -22.82
CA THR A 176 1.01 -9.69 -24.17
C THR A 176 -0.21 -8.94 -24.68
N SER A 177 -1.18 -8.66 -23.81
CA SER A 177 -2.37 -7.85 -24.15
C SER A 177 -1.99 -6.43 -24.57
N GLY A 178 -1.07 -5.78 -23.85
CA GLY A 178 -0.55 -4.45 -24.20
C GLY A 178 0.21 -4.44 -25.53
N LYS A 179 0.98 -5.48 -25.82
CA LYS A 179 1.66 -5.63 -27.14
C LYS A 179 0.65 -5.75 -28.28
N ILE A 180 -0.39 -6.57 -28.13
CA ILE A 180 -1.47 -6.73 -29.11
C ILE A 180 -2.23 -5.41 -29.32
N ALA A 181 -2.55 -4.71 -28.26
CA ALA A 181 -3.23 -3.41 -28.35
C ALA A 181 -2.38 -2.39 -29.13
N ARG A 182 -1.07 -2.29 -28.86
CA ARG A 182 -0.14 -1.41 -29.60
C ARG A 182 -0.06 -1.80 -31.10
N LEU A 183 0.04 -3.08 -31.41
CA LEU A 183 0.07 -3.54 -32.80
C LEU A 183 -1.24 -3.21 -33.53
N ARG A 184 -2.40 -3.39 -32.91
CA ARG A 184 -3.70 -3.00 -33.49
C ARG A 184 -3.77 -1.50 -33.80
N ALA A 185 -3.27 -0.65 -32.87
CA ALA A 185 -3.25 0.79 -33.05
C ALA A 185 -2.31 1.26 -34.19
N GLN A 186 -1.30 0.45 -34.56
CA GLN A 186 -0.36 0.74 -35.65
C GLN A 186 -0.88 0.29 -37.03
N LEU A 187 -1.94 -0.54 -37.05
CA LEU A 187 -2.52 -1.08 -38.30
C LEU A 187 -3.76 -0.31 -38.78
N VAL A 188 -4.18 0.70 -38.02
CA VAL A 188 -5.26 1.65 -38.35
C VAL A 188 -4.68 3.00 -38.73
#